data_2cae43d110021dd075456aedf4ae9db9
#
_entry.id   2cae43d110021dd075456aedf4ae9db9
#
_cell.length_a   1.000
_cell.length_b   1.000
_cell.length_c   1.000
_cell.angle_alpha   90.00
_cell.angle_beta   90.00
_cell.angle_gamma   90.00
#
_symmetry.space_group_name_H-M   'P 1'
#
loop_
_entity.id
_entity.type
_entity.pdbx_description
1 polymer ?
#
loop_
_entity_poly.entity_id
_entity_poly.type
_entity_poly.pdbx_seq_one_letter_code
_entity_poly.pdbx_strand_id
1 'polypeptide(L)'
;MSTAPPLPAFAAVVVAAGKGLRAGQPLPKQFAMWRGKPVLRYSVETLLASGADPLVVAIPENGEAAAKQALEGLTGYELVTGGATRQQSVARALSAIGSADRVLIHDAARPDLPETVIARLLDALDDAPGAIPVLPVVDSLSRDENGLMVGTARREELRRVQTPQAFRFADIRGAHARWEGDPVAGDDAQVLRAAGGAVAHVAGDERLAKLTFAEDFMTALPPMRVGMGYDVHRLAEGEELWLGGIRIEHERGLAGHSDADVALHAIVDALLGAIANGDIGSHFPPSDPQWKGASSDRFLAHAARLVTHAGYAVGNIDLTIICEAPKIGPHRQAMRGRIADLLGVDINAISVKATTTERLGFTGRGEGIAAQAIASVIRE
;
A
#
# COMPACT_ATOMS: atom_id res chain seq x y z
N MET A 1 17.65 24.41 2.92
CA MET A 1 16.28 24.00 3.26
C MET A 1 15.40 25.22 3.04
N SER A 2 14.62 25.25 1.97
CA SER A 2 13.64 26.32 1.74
C SER A 2 12.44 26.06 2.64
N THR A 3 12.29 26.83 3.71
CA THR A 3 11.09 26.79 4.53
C THR A 3 9.98 27.50 3.73
N ALA A 4 8.99 26.73 3.29
CA ALA A 4 7.77 27.34 2.76
C ALA A 4 7.19 28.31 3.80
N PRO A 5 6.56 29.44 3.38
CA PRO A 5 5.93 30.34 4.33
C PRO A 5 4.84 29.60 5.13
N PRO A 6 4.61 29.98 6.40
CA PRO A 6 3.57 29.36 7.20
C PRO A 6 2.20 29.56 6.55
N LEU A 7 1.33 28.55 6.64
CA LEU A 7 -0.04 28.61 6.13
C LEU A 7 -0.83 29.72 6.87
N PRO A 8 -1.75 30.41 6.20
CA PRO A 8 -2.70 31.31 6.87
C PRO A 8 -3.53 30.56 7.91
N ALA A 9 -3.95 31.22 8.98
CA ALA A 9 -4.81 30.63 10.01
C ALA A 9 -6.13 30.13 9.42
N PHE A 10 -6.54 28.93 9.81
CA PHE A 10 -7.79 28.32 9.33
C PHE A 10 -8.39 27.35 10.34
N ALA A 11 -9.71 27.24 10.36
CA ALA A 11 -10.44 26.19 11.04
C ALA A 11 -10.61 24.98 10.11
N ALA A 12 -10.87 23.81 10.67
CA ALA A 12 -11.18 22.64 9.86
C ALA A 12 -12.38 21.85 10.39
N VAL A 13 -13.15 21.26 9.45
CA VAL A 13 -14.21 20.29 9.72
C VAL A 13 -13.83 18.97 9.05
N VAL A 14 -13.78 17.89 9.82
CA VAL A 14 -13.65 16.53 9.29
C VAL A 14 -14.99 15.84 9.35
N VAL A 15 -15.53 15.47 8.19
CA VAL A 15 -16.85 14.82 8.07
C VAL A 15 -16.69 13.31 8.17
N ALA A 16 -17.03 12.75 9.33
CA ALA A 16 -16.95 11.34 9.65
C ALA A 16 -18.30 10.74 10.08
N ALA A 17 -19.42 11.44 9.87
CA ALA A 17 -20.77 11.03 10.33
C ALA A 17 -21.48 10.00 9.44
N GLY A 18 -20.89 9.57 8.33
CA GLY A 18 -21.50 8.63 7.39
C GLY A 18 -21.64 7.21 7.96
N LYS A 19 -22.71 6.49 7.58
CA LYS A 19 -22.94 5.09 8.01
C LYS A 19 -21.93 4.08 7.45
N GLY A 20 -21.19 4.42 6.41
CA GLY A 20 -20.07 3.63 5.87
C GLY A 20 -20.42 2.24 5.29
N LEU A 21 -21.69 1.93 5.04
CA LEU A 21 -22.21 0.59 4.73
C LEU A 21 -21.67 -0.06 3.45
N ARG A 22 -21.19 0.74 2.48
CA ARG A 22 -20.70 0.24 1.18
C ARG A 22 -19.30 -0.39 1.23
N ALA A 23 -18.56 -0.19 2.31
CA ALA A 23 -17.19 -0.68 2.43
C ALA A 23 -17.10 -2.13 2.95
N GLY A 24 -18.21 -2.79 3.27
CA GLY A 24 -18.24 -4.18 3.74
C GLY A 24 -17.46 -4.45 5.05
N GLN A 25 -17.08 -3.39 5.77
CA GLN A 25 -16.32 -3.48 7.01
C GLN A 25 -17.24 -3.72 8.22
N PRO A 26 -16.77 -4.43 9.27
CA PRO A 26 -17.53 -4.64 10.49
C PRO A 26 -17.80 -3.35 11.28
N LEU A 27 -16.98 -2.31 11.06
CA LEU A 27 -17.14 -0.97 11.62
C LEU A 27 -17.40 0.04 10.50
N PRO A 28 -18.02 1.20 10.78
CA PRO A 28 -18.11 2.28 9.80
C PRO A 28 -16.72 2.64 9.26
N LYS A 29 -16.62 2.76 7.93
CA LYS A 29 -15.37 2.85 7.19
C LYS A 29 -14.37 3.90 7.71
N GLN A 30 -14.86 5.00 8.28
CA GLN A 30 -14.01 6.05 8.85
C GLN A 30 -13.24 5.59 10.10
N PHE A 31 -13.69 4.56 10.79
CA PHE A 31 -13.03 3.94 11.93
C PHE A 31 -12.27 2.66 11.58
N ALA A 32 -12.44 2.15 10.36
CA ALA A 32 -11.72 0.97 9.90
C ALA A 32 -10.22 1.24 9.76
N MET A 33 -9.42 0.19 9.95
CA MET A 33 -7.97 0.26 9.79
C MET A 33 -7.62 0.36 8.30
N TRP A 34 -6.68 1.27 7.99
CA TRP A 34 -6.11 1.43 6.67
C TRP A 34 -4.62 1.76 6.83
N ARG A 35 -3.74 1.01 6.19
CA ARG A 35 -2.27 1.19 6.29
C ARG A 35 -1.76 1.39 7.73
N GLY A 36 -2.28 0.60 8.68
CA GLY A 36 -1.82 0.58 10.07
C GLY A 36 -2.47 1.59 11.02
N LYS A 37 -3.37 2.47 10.55
CA LYS A 37 -4.11 3.44 11.40
C LYS A 37 -5.59 3.50 11.00
N PRO A 38 -6.49 3.93 11.90
CA PRO A 38 -7.88 4.24 11.51
C PRO A 38 -7.92 5.35 10.44
N VAL A 39 -8.82 5.21 9.46
CA VAL A 39 -8.97 6.18 8.35
C VAL A 39 -9.14 7.61 8.84
N LEU A 40 -10.01 7.85 9.82
CA LEU A 40 -10.27 9.16 10.42
C LEU A 40 -8.98 9.83 10.93
N ARG A 41 -8.10 9.03 11.53
CA ARG A 41 -6.89 9.52 12.17
C ARG A 41 -5.96 10.25 11.20
N TYR A 42 -5.83 9.75 9.98
CA TYR A 42 -4.98 10.37 8.95
C TYR A 42 -5.37 11.82 8.67
N SER A 43 -6.66 12.07 8.42
CA SER A 43 -7.15 13.41 8.13
C SER A 43 -6.98 14.36 9.31
N VAL A 44 -7.25 13.88 10.55
CA VAL A 44 -7.12 14.69 11.77
C VAL A 44 -5.65 15.02 12.04
N GLU A 45 -4.74 14.02 11.98
CA GLU A 45 -3.29 14.25 12.18
C GLU A 45 -2.75 15.27 11.16
N THR A 46 -3.10 15.13 9.89
CA THR A 46 -2.61 16.04 8.84
C THR A 46 -3.11 17.46 9.05
N LEU A 47 -4.41 17.65 9.34
CA LEU A 47 -4.97 18.98 9.54
C LEU A 47 -4.42 19.67 10.80
N LEU A 48 -4.26 18.93 11.92
CA LEU A 48 -3.60 19.45 13.13
C LEU A 48 -2.15 19.84 12.86
N ALA A 49 -1.39 18.99 12.15
CA ALA A 49 -0.01 19.28 11.82
C ALA A 49 0.13 20.49 10.87
N SER A 50 -0.90 20.74 10.04
CA SER A 50 -0.98 21.92 9.15
C SER A 50 -1.49 23.19 9.87
N GLY A 51 -1.76 23.13 11.18
CA GLY A 51 -2.14 24.28 11.99
C GLY A 51 -3.64 24.59 12.00
N ALA A 52 -4.51 23.61 11.73
CA ALA A 52 -5.97 23.81 11.85
C ALA A 52 -6.38 24.08 13.31
N ASP A 53 -6.97 25.24 13.56
CA ASP A 53 -7.48 25.64 14.88
C ASP A 53 -8.65 26.63 14.72
N PRO A 54 -9.88 26.30 15.21
CA PRO A 54 -10.28 25.00 15.77
C PRO A 54 -10.46 23.90 14.72
N LEU A 55 -10.30 22.62 15.16
CA LEU A 55 -10.63 21.45 14.35
C LEU A 55 -11.84 20.74 14.95
N VAL A 56 -12.90 20.57 14.16
CA VAL A 56 -14.16 19.92 14.56
C VAL A 56 -14.38 18.67 13.75
N VAL A 57 -14.66 17.54 14.41
CA VAL A 57 -14.94 16.25 13.78
C VAL A 57 -16.40 15.89 13.94
N ALA A 58 -17.16 15.85 12.84
CA ALA A 58 -18.55 15.38 12.84
C ALA A 58 -18.61 13.86 12.81
N ILE A 59 -19.19 13.24 13.84
CA ILE A 59 -19.27 11.79 14.06
C ILE A 59 -20.72 11.28 14.02
N PRO A 60 -20.98 9.96 13.82
CA PRO A 60 -22.32 9.39 13.95
C PRO A 60 -22.85 9.53 15.37
N GLU A 61 -24.17 9.50 15.54
CA GLU A 61 -24.85 9.65 16.85
C GLU A 61 -24.31 8.74 17.95
N ASN A 62 -23.91 7.50 17.62
CA ASN A 62 -23.34 6.55 18.57
C ASN A 62 -21.84 6.30 18.31
N GLY A 63 -21.14 7.26 17.68
CA GLY A 63 -19.76 7.10 17.21
C GLY A 63 -18.69 7.61 18.16
N GLU A 64 -19.05 8.17 19.32
CA GLU A 64 -18.09 8.87 20.20
C GLU A 64 -16.98 7.95 20.73
N ALA A 65 -17.33 6.76 21.21
CA ALA A 65 -16.34 5.80 21.72
C ALA A 65 -15.38 5.35 20.62
N ALA A 66 -15.89 5.03 19.43
CA ALA A 66 -15.07 4.64 18.27
C ALA A 66 -14.18 5.79 17.78
N ALA A 67 -14.69 7.02 17.78
CA ALA A 67 -13.91 8.21 17.40
C ALA A 67 -12.78 8.47 18.41
N LYS A 68 -13.05 8.41 19.71
CA LYS A 68 -12.03 8.55 20.75
C LYS A 68 -10.96 7.48 20.67
N GLN A 69 -11.34 6.24 20.41
CA GLN A 69 -10.40 5.14 20.19
C GLN A 69 -9.55 5.38 18.93
N ALA A 70 -10.17 5.80 17.81
CA ALA A 70 -9.46 6.08 16.56
C ALA A 70 -8.46 7.24 16.69
N LEU A 71 -8.75 8.20 17.54
CA LEU A 71 -7.96 9.42 17.78
C LEU A 71 -7.17 9.38 19.10
N GLU A 72 -7.02 8.20 19.69
CA GLU A 72 -6.31 8.04 20.98
C GLU A 72 -4.92 8.71 20.95
N GLY A 73 -4.62 9.51 22.00
CA GLY A 73 -3.36 10.26 22.12
C GLY A 73 -3.30 11.57 21.31
N LEU A 74 -4.30 11.90 20.50
CA LEU A 74 -4.41 13.21 19.85
C LEU A 74 -5.18 14.19 20.73
N THR A 75 -4.81 15.46 20.63
CA THR A 75 -5.49 16.61 21.25
C THR A 75 -5.70 17.71 20.21
N GLY A 76 -6.44 18.79 20.56
CA GLY A 76 -6.67 19.92 19.65
C GLY A 76 -7.84 19.70 18.68
N TYR A 77 -8.76 18.79 18.99
CA TYR A 77 -9.99 18.60 18.22
C TYR A 77 -11.22 18.55 19.12
N GLU A 78 -12.39 18.86 18.54
CA GLU A 78 -13.70 18.73 19.17
C GLU A 78 -14.56 17.73 18.39
N LEU A 79 -15.32 16.88 19.10
CA LEU A 79 -16.28 15.97 18.50
C LEU A 79 -17.67 16.55 18.56
N VAL A 80 -18.40 16.53 17.41
CA VAL A 80 -19.80 16.91 17.34
C VAL A 80 -20.63 15.81 16.69
N THR A 81 -21.85 15.58 17.18
CA THR A 81 -22.77 14.65 16.55
C THR A 81 -23.28 15.21 15.23
N GLY A 82 -23.03 14.51 14.12
CA GLY A 82 -23.50 14.84 12.79
C GLY A 82 -25.01 14.70 12.65
N GLY A 83 -25.52 15.10 11.47
CA GLY A 83 -26.94 14.99 11.11
C GLY A 83 -27.26 13.75 10.28
N ALA A 84 -28.50 13.66 9.81
CA ALA A 84 -28.98 12.58 8.95
C ALA A 84 -28.31 12.60 7.55
N THR A 85 -27.87 13.78 7.09
CA THR A 85 -27.17 13.96 5.82
C THR A 85 -25.76 14.51 6.03
N ARG A 86 -24.90 14.43 4.98
CA ARG A 86 -23.59 15.06 4.98
C ARG A 86 -23.69 16.56 5.22
N GLN A 87 -24.60 17.22 4.51
CA GLN A 87 -24.83 18.68 4.62
C GLN A 87 -25.23 19.08 6.05
N GLN A 88 -26.14 18.35 6.69
CA GLN A 88 -26.50 18.60 8.09
C GLN A 88 -25.34 18.39 9.06
N SER A 89 -24.49 17.38 8.79
CA SER A 89 -23.31 17.12 9.61
C SER A 89 -22.32 18.30 9.53
N VAL A 90 -22.11 18.84 8.33
CA VAL A 90 -21.27 20.02 8.12
C VAL A 90 -21.88 21.25 8.82
N ALA A 91 -23.18 21.51 8.66
CA ALA A 91 -23.85 22.65 9.30
C ALA A 91 -23.69 22.62 10.83
N ARG A 92 -23.83 21.43 11.46
CA ARG A 92 -23.60 21.26 12.91
C ARG A 92 -22.14 21.52 13.30
N ALA A 93 -21.19 21.02 12.52
CA ALA A 93 -19.77 21.25 12.79
C ALA A 93 -19.38 22.71 12.62
N LEU A 94 -19.89 23.41 11.59
CA LEU A 94 -19.68 24.85 11.41
C LEU A 94 -20.27 25.67 12.56
N SER A 95 -21.37 25.23 13.17
CA SER A 95 -21.99 25.88 14.32
C SER A 95 -21.18 25.75 15.61
N ALA A 96 -20.35 24.71 15.73
CA ALA A 96 -19.43 24.52 16.87
C ALA A 96 -18.18 25.42 16.74
N ILE A 97 -17.84 25.89 15.54
CA ILE A 97 -16.76 26.85 15.33
C ILE A 97 -17.26 28.25 15.72
N GLY A 98 -16.66 28.83 16.76
CA GLY A 98 -17.04 30.14 17.26
C GLY A 98 -16.75 31.24 16.25
N SER A 99 -15.48 31.37 15.80
CA SER A 99 -15.03 32.34 14.81
C SER A 99 -13.80 31.81 14.08
N ALA A 100 -13.73 32.12 12.80
CA ALA A 100 -12.57 31.87 11.94
C ALA A 100 -12.69 32.76 10.70
N ASP A 101 -11.58 33.03 10.01
CA ASP A 101 -11.61 33.71 8.72
C ASP A 101 -11.81 32.69 7.59
N ARG A 102 -11.13 31.54 7.67
CA ARG A 102 -11.13 30.49 6.69
C ARG A 102 -11.49 29.14 7.32
N VAL A 103 -12.17 28.28 6.57
CA VAL A 103 -12.47 26.91 7.00
C VAL A 103 -12.24 25.92 5.87
N LEU A 104 -11.63 24.78 6.20
CA LEU A 104 -11.53 23.61 5.35
C LEU A 104 -12.57 22.57 5.76
N ILE A 105 -13.33 22.04 4.81
CA ILE A 105 -14.29 20.95 5.03
C ILE A 105 -13.79 19.71 4.31
N HIS A 106 -13.49 18.64 5.06
CA HIS A 106 -12.83 17.46 4.53
C HIS A 106 -13.57 16.17 4.84
N ASP A 107 -13.72 15.30 3.86
CA ASP A 107 -14.28 13.96 4.05
C ASP A 107 -13.22 13.06 4.70
N ALA A 108 -13.48 12.50 5.88
CA ALA A 108 -12.59 11.54 6.55
C ALA A 108 -12.21 10.33 5.66
N ALA A 109 -13.04 10.00 4.67
CA ALA A 109 -12.80 8.94 3.72
C ALA A 109 -11.73 9.24 2.64
N ARG A 110 -11.01 10.36 2.72
CA ARG A 110 -9.85 10.72 1.88
C ARG A 110 -8.61 10.89 2.76
N PRO A 111 -8.04 9.79 3.28
CA PRO A 111 -7.02 9.86 4.33
C PRO A 111 -5.69 10.46 3.89
N ASP A 112 -5.33 10.34 2.61
CA ASP A 112 -4.01 10.76 2.10
C ASP A 112 -4.06 12.22 1.60
N LEU A 113 -4.10 13.17 2.55
CA LEU A 113 -4.24 14.60 2.30
C LEU A 113 -2.88 15.29 2.18
N PRO A 114 -2.47 15.75 0.97
CA PRO A 114 -1.22 16.48 0.80
C PRO A 114 -1.32 17.93 1.31
N GLU A 115 -0.33 18.38 2.07
CA GLU A 115 -0.22 19.77 2.56
C GLU A 115 -0.23 20.80 1.42
N THR A 116 0.36 20.45 0.27
CA THR A 116 0.37 21.31 -0.92
C THR A 116 -1.03 21.61 -1.48
N VAL A 117 -2.01 20.73 -1.24
CA VAL A 117 -3.42 20.99 -1.61
C VAL A 117 -4.04 21.98 -0.63
N ILE A 118 -3.73 21.84 0.68
CA ILE A 118 -4.18 22.79 1.71
C ILE A 118 -3.69 24.20 1.37
N ALA A 119 -2.40 24.36 1.05
CA ALA A 119 -1.81 25.64 0.69
C ALA A 119 -2.55 26.30 -0.49
N ARG A 120 -2.69 25.55 -1.61
CA ARG A 120 -3.37 26.07 -2.81
C ARG A 120 -4.83 26.50 -2.54
N LEU A 121 -5.51 25.76 -1.67
CA LEU A 121 -6.89 26.08 -1.31
C LEU A 121 -6.99 27.37 -0.49
N LEU A 122 -6.10 27.53 0.49
CA LEU A 122 -6.08 28.71 1.35
C LEU A 122 -5.69 29.98 0.56
N ASP A 123 -4.72 29.86 -0.36
CA ASP A 123 -4.30 30.94 -1.26
C ASP A 123 -5.45 31.39 -2.17
N ALA A 124 -6.23 30.45 -2.73
CA ALA A 124 -7.34 30.77 -3.60
C ALA A 124 -8.50 31.52 -2.92
N LEU A 125 -8.57 31.51 -1.58
CA LEU A 125 -9.57 32.27 -0.82
C LEU A 125 -9.29 33.79 -0.79
N ASP A 126 -8.13 34.22 -1.19
CA ASP A 126 -7.84 35.65 -1.34
C ASP A 126 -8.68 36.25 -2.49
N ASP A 127 -8.92 35.49 -3.56
CA ASP A 127 -9.63 35.92 -4.76
C ASP A 127 -11.10 35.45 -4.80
N ALA A 128 -11.48 34.39 -4.09
CA ALA A 128 -12.83 33.82 -4.15
C ALA A 128 -13.34 33.40 -2.74
N PRO A 129 -14.65 33.47 -2.47
CA PRO A 129 -15.24 33.04 -1.21
C PRO A 129 -15.20 31.52 -0.97
N GLY A 130 -14.92 30.72 -2.02
CA GLY A 130 -14.75 29.29 -1.94
C GLY A 130 -13.75 28.76 -2.96
N ALA A 131 -13.09 27.66 -2.64
CA ALA A 131 -12.15 26.96 -3.52
C ALA A 131 -12.25 25.45 -3.34
N ILE A 132 -12.15 24.71 -4.44
CA ILE A 132 -12.21 23.23 -4.44
C ILE A 132 -11.10 22.62 -5.27
N PRO A 133 -10.52 21.49 -4.82
CA PRO A 133 -9.55 20.77 -5.61
C PRO A 133 -10.26 19.91 -6.66
N VAL A 134 -9.76 19.96 -7.88
CA VAL A 134 -10.37 19.25 -9.00
C VAL A 134 -9.34 18.49 -9.83
N LEU A 135 -9.77 17.36 -10.39
CA LEU A 135 -9.01 16.60 -11.37
C LEU A 135 -9.75 16.56 -12.71
N PRO A 136 -9.04 16.48 -13.84
CA PRO A 136 -9.68 16.29 -15.14
C PRO A 136 -10.39 14.93 -15.20
N VAL A 137 -11.40 14.84 -16.05
CA VAL A 137 -12.01 13.58 -16.44
C VAL A 137 -11.28 13.05 -17.67
N VAL A 138 -10.58 11.91 -17.51
CA VAL A 138 -9.78 11.32 -18.59
C VAL A 138 -10.57 10.35 -19.46
N ASP A 139 -11.55 9.65 -18.87
CA ASP A 139 -12.39 8.68 -19.55
C ASP A 139 -13.57 9.34 -20.29
N SER A 140 -14.10 8.65 -21.31
CA SER A 140 -15.37 9.01 -21.92
C SER A 140 -16.50 8.75 -20.95
N LEU A 141 -17.43 9.72 -20.82
CA LEU A 141 -18.61 9.59 -19.96
C LEU A 141 -19.86 9.33 -20.79
N SER A 142 -20.67 8.37 -20.36
CA SER A 142 -22.00 8.11 -20.89
C SER A 142 -23.07 8.51 -19.86
N ARG A 143 -24.23 8.90 -20.35
CA ARG A 143 -25.45 9.01 -19.52
C ARG A 143 -26.13 7.66 -19.53
N ASP A 144 -26.44 7.16 -18.33
CA ASP A 144 -27.14 5.89 -18.13
C ASP A 144 -28.59 6.10 -17.80
N GLU A 145 -29.46 5.29 -18.40
CA GLU A 145 -30.86 5.16 -18.03
C GLU A 145 -31.23 3.66 -18.08
N ASN A 146 -31.52 3.08 -16.93
CA ASN A 146 -31.87 1.65 -16.78
C ASN A 146 -30.84 0.66 -17.37
N GLY A 147 -29.55 0.97 -17.24
CA GLY A 147 -28.45 0.15 -17.75
C GLY A 147 -28.14 0.34 -19.24
N LEU A 148 -28.80 1.30 -19.89
CA LEU A 148 -28.58 1.62 -21.30
C LEU A 148 -27.92 2.99 -21.45
N MET A 149 -27.02 3.11 -22.42
CA MET A 149 -26.40 4.38 -22.76
C MET A 149 -27.41 5.26 -23.54
N VAL A 150 -27.84 6.36 -22.92
CA VAL A 150 -28.80 7.31 -23.53
C VAL A 150 -28.18 8.62 -24.00
N GLY A 151 -26.87 8.77 -23.87
CA GLY A 151 -26.14 9.94 -24.33
C GLY A 151 -24.74 10.03 -23.78
N THR A 152 -24.03 11.09 -24.18
CA THR A 152 -22.67 11.38 -23.73
C THR A 152 -22.61 12.68 -22.92
N ALA A 153 -21.57 12.85 -22.12
CA ALA A 153 -21.23 14.11 -21.49
C ALA A 153 -19.88 14.61 -22.04
N ARG A 154 -19.78 15.93 -22.25
CA ARG A 154 -18.53 16.57 -22.70
C ARG A 154 -17.55 16.60 -21.53
N ARG A 155 -16.59 15.63 -21.50
CA ARG A 155 -15.63 15.48 -20.41
C ARG A 155 -14.73 16.70 -20.21
N GLU A 156 -14.51 17.49 -21.27
CA GLU A 156 -13.71 18.72 -21.24
C GLU A 156 -14.33 19.78 -20.32
N GLU A 157 -15.66 19.76 -20.15
CA GLU A 157 -16.42 20.66 -19.28
C GLU A 157 -16.57 20.13 -17.84
N LEU A 158 -16.20 18.87 -17.61
CA LEU A 158 -16.38 18.19 -16.33
C LEU A 158 -15.09 18.11 -15.55
N ARG A 159 -15.23 18.09 -14.23
CA ARG A 159 -14.11 17.88 -13.29
C ARG A 159 -14.52 16.90 -12.20
N ARG A 160 -13.58 16.08 -11.76
CA ARG A 160 -13.74 15.26 -10.55
C ARG A 160 -13.45 16.13 -9.34
N VAL A 161 -14.46 16.40 -8.53
CA VAL A 161 -14.34 17.24 -7.33
C VAL A 161 -13.83 16.41 -6.17
N GLN A 162 -12.90 16.98 -5.41
CA GLN A 162 -12.31 16.36 -4.23
C GLN A 162 -12.57 17.21 -2.98
N THR A 163 -12.13 16.72 -1.82
CA THR A 163 -12.04 17.47 -0.56
C THR A 163 -10.61 17.37 -0.01
N PRO A 164 -10.13 18.37 0.79
CA PRO A 164 -10.89 19.42 1.46
C PRO A 164 -11.41 20.46 0.47
N GLN A 165 -12.55 21.07 0.81
CA GLN A 165 -13.09 22.28 0.17
C GLN A 165 -12.87 23.44 1.12
N ALA A 166 -12.32 24.55 0.62
CA ALA A 166 -11.99 25.73 1.41
C ALA A 166 -13.02 26.84 1.21
N PHE A 167 -13.30 27.57 2.27
CA PHE A 167 -14.27 28.66 2.23
C PHE A 167 -13.88 29.79 3.19
N ARG A 168 -14.26 31.03 2.84
CA ARG A 168 -14.38 32.07 3.84
C ARG A 168 -15.46 31.65 4.83
N PHE A 169 -15.14 31.61 6.10
CA PHE A 169 -16.01 31.00 7.11
C PHE A 169 -17.40 31.64 7.20
N ALA A 170 -17.47 32.96 7.19
CA ALA A 170 -18.75 33.67 7.25
C ALA A 170 -19.68 33.35 6.06
N ASP A 171 -19.09 33.20 4.86
CA ASP A 171 -19.85 32.95 3.63
C ASP A 171 -20.48 31.56 3.64
N ILE A 172 -19.68 30.51 3.94
CA ILE A 172 -20.19 29.12 3.95
C ILE A 172 -21.15 28.88 5.13
N ARG A 173 -20.87 29.43 6.31
CA ARG A 173 -21.80 29.35 7.46
C ARG A 173 -23.12 30.03 7.13
N GLY A 174 -23.08 31.20 6.53
CA GLY A 174 -24.27 31.91 6.08
C GLY A 174 -25.05 31.19 4.98
N ALA A 175 -24.33 30.51 4.06
CA ALA A 175 -24.93 29.71 3.00
C ALA A 175 -25.69 28.50 3.56
N HIS A 176 -25.08 27.76 4.49
CA HIS A 176 -25.76 26.67 5.19
C HIS A 176 -26.99 27.13 5.98
N ALA A 177 -26.91 28.27 6.65
CA ALA A 177 -28.03 28.80 7.43
C ALA A 177 -29.22 29.27 6.58
N ARG A 178 -28.95 29.71 5.35
CA ARG A 178 -29.99 30.16 4.38
C ARG A 178 -30.46 29.07 3.42
N TRP A 179 -29.95 27.83 3.57
CA TRP A 179 -30.38 26.74 2.70
C TRP A 179 -31.86 26.43 2.86
N GLU A 180 -32.59 26.47 1.75
CA GLU A 180 -34.02 26.16 1.72
C GLU A 180 -34.23 24.77 1.09
N GLY A 181 -35.23 24.02 1.59
CA GLY A 181 -35.58 22.70 1.14
C GLY A 181 -34.75 21.59 1.76
N ASP A 182 -34.79 20.40 1.14
CA ASP A 182 -34.09 19.20 1.64
C ASP A 182 -32.56 19.39 1.59
N PRO A 183 -31.84 19.03 2.65
CA PRO A 183 -30.38 19.18 2.73
C PRO A 183 -29.65 18.05 1.99
N VAL A 184 -29.74 18.06 0.66
CA VAL A 184 -29.26 17.00 -0.24
C VAL A 184 -28.12 17.45 -1.16
N ALA A 185 -27.50 18.61 -0.90
CA ALA A 185 -26.34 19.04 -1.66
C ALA A 185 -25.22 18.00 -1.65
N GLY A 186 -24.64 17.72 -2.81
CA GLY A 186 -23.59 16.72 -2.97
C GLY A 186 -22.29 17.08 -2.27
N ASP A 187 -22.01 18.39 -2.18
CA ASP A 187 -20.84 18.97 -1.50
C ASP A 187 -21.11 20.42 -1.03
N ASP A 188 -20.13 21.01 -0.32
CA ASP A 188 -20.30 22.34 0.27
C ASP A 188 -20.14 23.47 -0.77
N ALA A 189 -19.43 23.21 -1.88
CA ALA A 189 -19.34 24.14 -2.99
C ALA A 189 -20.72 24.40 -3.63
N GLN A 190 -21.59 23.37 -3.70
CA GLN A 190 -22.96 23.54 -4.18
C GLN A 190 -23.78 24.39 -3.23
N VAL A 191 -23.56 24.25 -1.91
CA VAL A 191 -24.25 25.09 -0.90
C VAL A 191 -23.85 26.56 -1.05
N LEU A 192 -22.55 26.84 -1.18
CA LEU A 192 -22.08 28.22 -1.38
C LEU A 192 -22.59 28.78 -2.70
N ARG A 193 -22.57 28.03 -3.80
CA ARG A 193 -23.07 28.46 -5.11
C ARG A 193 -24.56 28.74 -5.10
N ALA A 194 -25.36 27.94 -4.42
CA ALA A 194 -26.81 28.19 -4.27
C ALA A 194 -27.09 29.50 -3.55
N ALA A 195 -26.20 29.96 -2.67
CA ALA A 195 -26.25 31.24 -2.00
C ALA A 195 -25.66 32.40 -2.84
N GLY A 196 -25.24 32.14 -4.10
CA GLY A 196 -24.67 33.13 -5.02
C GLY A 196 -23.16 33.33 -4.90
N GLY A 197 -22.45 32.50 -4.08
CA GLY A 197 -21.00 32.59 -3.93
C GLY A 197 -20.24 31.96 -5.11
N ALA A 198 -19.11 32.56 -5.48
CA ALA A 198 -18.18 32.01 -6.47
C ALA A 198 -17.31 30.92 -5.85
N VAL A 199 -16.92 29.90 -6.65
CA VAL A 199 -16.02 28.82 -6.22
C VAL A 199 -14.91 28.67 -7.24
N ALA A 200 -13.66 28.86 -6.79
CA ALA A 200 -12.49 28.70 -7.61
C ALA A 200 -12.09 27.21 -7.70
N HIS A 201 -11.53 26.80 -8.84
CA HIS A 201 -10.91 25.49 -9.01
C HIS A 201 -9.41 25.60 -8.77
N VAL A 202 -8.87 24.71 -7.93
CA VAL A 202 -7.42 24.50 -7.78
C VAL A 202 -7.03 23.10 -8.25
N ALA A 203 -5.76 22.87 -8.55
CA ALA A 203 -5.28 21.54 -8.92
C ALA A 203 -5.44 20.57 -7.74
N GLY A 204 -6.15 19.48 -7.97
CA GLY A 204 -6.31 18.36 -7.04
C GLY A 204 -5.08 17.45 -7.00
N ASP A 205 -5.26 16.29 -6.37
CA ASP A 205 -4.20 15.25 -6.25
C ASP A 205 -4.86 13.87 -6.28
N GLU A 206 -4.30 12.92 -7.04
CA GLU A 206 -4.83 11.56 -7.11
C GLU A 206 -4.79 10.84 -5.75
N ARG A 207 -3.88 11.22 -4.85
CA ARG A 207 -3.84 10.71 -3.46
C ARG A 207 -5.11 11.00 -2.68
N LEU A 208 -5.87 12.04 -3.04
CA LEU A 208 -7.17 12.34 -2.45
C LEU A 208 -8.29 11.40 -2.95
N ALA A 209 -7.96 10.21 -3.43
CA ALA A 209 -8.95 9.19 -3.76
C ALA A 209 -9.82 8.87 -2.53
N LYS A 210 -11.13 8.70 -2.77
CA LYS A 210 -12.10 8.44 -1.70
C LYS A 210 -12.22 6.94 -1.45
N LEU A 211 -11.87 6.47 -0.26
CA LEU A 211 -12.12 5.09 0.14
C LEU A 211 -13.63 4.83 0.18
N THR A 212 -14.11 3.99 -0.70
CA THR A 212 -15.56 3.78 -0.92
C THR A 212 -15.94 2.30 -0.90
N PHE A 213 -15.12 1.44 -1.48
CA PHE A 213 -15.36 0.01 -1.65
C PHE A 213 -14.44 -0.82 -0.73
N ALA A 214 -14.73 -2.11 -0.58
CA ALA A 214 -13.93 -3.01 0.26
C ALA A 214 -12.47 -3.12 -0.23
N GLU A 215 -12.26 -3.08 -1.54
CA GLU A 215 -10.96 -3.15 -2.18
C GLU A 215 -10.04 -1.98 -1.79
N ASP A 216 -10.61 -0.81 -1.51
CA ASP A 216 -9.85 0.38 -1.09
C ASP A 216 -9.16 0.20 0.28
N PHE A 217 -9.66 -0.74 1.10
CA PHE A 217 -9.14 -1.10 2.42
C PHE A 217 -8.14 -2.25 2.39
N MET A 218 -8.04 -2.96 1.28
CA MET A 218 -7.02 -3.99 1.13
C MET A 218 -5.66 -3.30 1.21
N THR A 219 -4.86 -3.69 2.19
CA THR A 219 -3.50 -3.21 2.31
C THR A 219 -2.78 -3.61 1.03
N ALA A 220 -2.43 -2.64 0.21
CA ALA A 220 -1.62 -2.95 -0.97
C ALA A 220 -0.35 -3.64 -0.47
N LEU A 221 -0.12 -4.86 -0.90
CA LEU A 221 1.12 -5.56 -0.63
C LEU A 221 2.29 -4.63 -0.99
N PRO A 222 3.41 -4.63 -0.24
CA PRO A 222 4.58 -3.87 -0.64
C PRO A 222 4.91 -4.14 -2.11
N PRO A 223 5.29 -3.13 -2.90
CA PRO A 223 5.54 -3.32 -4.34
C PRO A 223 6.70 -4.30 -4.59
N MET A 224 7.60 -4.43 -3.65
CA MET A 224 8.73 -5.37 -3.67
C MET A 224 9.03 -5.86 -2.27
N ARG A 225 9.44 -7.14 -2.16
CA ARG A 225 9.99 -7.74 -0.95
C ARG A 225 11.28 -8.48 -1.30
N VAL A 226 12.15 -8.64 -0.31
CA VAL A 226 13.44 -9.32 -0.48
C VAL A 226 13.58 -10.35 0.64
N GLY A 227 14.10 -11.52 0.30
CA GLY A 227 14.49 -12.54 1.25
C GLY A 227 15.91 -13.02 0.97
N MET A 228 16.53 -13.57 2.00
CA MET A 228 17.85 -14.18 1.95
C MET A 228 17.74 -15.63 2.42
N GLY A 229 18.42 -16.55 1.73
CA GLY A 229 18.60 -17.93 2.15
C GLY A 229 20.08 -18.28 2.20
N TYR A 230 20.42 -19.18 3.12
CA TYR A 230 21.76 -19.73 3.28
C TYR A 230 21.66 -21.19 3.67
N ASP A 231 22.36 -22.06 2.95
CA ASP A 231 22.39 -23.48 3.24
C ASP A 231 23.79 -24.05 3.08
N VAL A 232 24.06 -25.19 3.75
CA VAL A 232 25.35 -25.86 3.77
C VAL A 232 25.14 -27.37 3.76
N HIS A 233 25.83 -28.06 2.86
CA HIS A 233 25.89 -29.52 2.84
C HIS A 233 27.30 -30.04 2.85
N ARG A 234 27.50 -31.18 3.54
CA ARG A 234 28.80 -31.86 3.65
C ARG A 234 29.08 -32.63 2.36
N LEU A 235 30.33 -32.59 1.89
CA LEU A 235 30.84 -33.46 0.82
C LEU A 235 31.09 -34.90 1.34
N ALA A 236 30.61 -35.89 0.60
CA ALA A 236 30.76 -37.30 0.92
C ALA A 236 31.13 -38.11 -0.33
N GLU A 237 31.87 -39.23 -0.13
CA GLU A 237 32.17 -40.18 -1.20
C GLU A 237 30.91 -41.00 -1.55
N GLY A 238 30.79 -41.40 -2.80
CA GLY A 238 29.69 -42.25 -3.27
C GLY A 238 28.36 -41.50 -3.54
N GLU A 239 28.31 -40.21 -3.25
CA GLU A 239 27.14 -39.36 -3.56
C GLU A 239 27.33 -38.63 -4.89
N GLU A 240 26.23 -38.31 -5.56
CA GLU A 240 26.24 -37.45 -6.74
C GLU A 240 26.27 -35.96 -6.35
N LEU A 241 26.94 -35.13 -7.13
CA LEU A 241 26.97 -33.71 -6.90
C LEU A 241 25.90 -33.00 -7.76
N TRP A 242 24.85 -32.51 -7.11
CA TRP A 242 23.82 -31.67 -7.69
C TRP A 242 23.97 -30.23 -7.21
N LEU A 243 24.03 -29.26 -8.12
CA LEU A 243 24.12 -27.83 -7.80
C LEU A 243 23.35 -26.99 -8.82
N GLY A 244 22.41 -26.20 -8.33
CA GLY A 244 21.58 -25.32 -9.17
C GLY A 244 20.70 -26.09 -10.16
N GLY A 245 20.26 -27.29 -9.80
CA GLY A 245 19.39 -28.16 -10.57
C GLY A 245 20.10 -28.93 -11.70
N ILE A 246 21.43 -28.94 -11.71
CA ILE A 246 22.24 -29.71 -12.67
C ILE A 246 23.24 -30.63 -11.97
N ARG A 247 23.46 -31.78 -12.59
CA ARG A 247 24.50 -32.74 -12.11
C ARG A 247 25.88 -32.29 -12.59
N ILE A 248 26.84 -32.27 -11.68
CA ILE A 248 28.23 -31.94 -11.97
C ILE A 248 29.10 -33.19 -11.71
N GLU A 249 29.97 -33.55 -12.65
CA GLU A 249 30.95 -34.61 -12.44
C GLU A 249 32.00 -34.17 -11.44
N HIS A 250 32.07 -34.89 -10.32
CA HIS A 250 33.00 -34.63 -9.21
C HIS A 250 33.21 -35.93 -8.42
N GLU A 251 34.37 -36.07 -7.78
CA GLU A 251 34.73 -37.28 -7.01
C GLU A 251 33.85 -37.49 -5.76
N ARG A 252 33.25 -36.40 -5.24
CA ARG A 252 32.35 -36.42 -4.07
C ARG A 252 31.08 -35.63 -4.39
N GLY A 253 29.98 -36.07 -3.82
CA GLY A 253 28.72 -35.36 -3.88
C GLY A 253 28.30 -34.77 -2.53
N LEU A 254 27.15 -34.15 -2.48
CA LEU A 254 26.60 -33.57 -1.25
C LEU A 254 25.75 -34.61 -0.51
N ALA A 255 25.98 -34.78 0.77
CA ALA A 255 25.20 -35.66 1.62
C ALA A 255 23.95 -34.94 2.17
N GLY A 256 22.77 -35.54 2.01
CA GLY A 256 21.51 -35.00 2.51
C GLY A 256 20.34 -35.97 2.40
N HIS A 257 19.16 -35.52 2.80
CA HIS A 257 17.93 -36.32 2.74
C HIS A 257 17.25 -36.31 1.35
N SER A 258 17.62 -35.34 0.49
CA SER A 258 17.19 -35.17 -0.91
C SER A 258 18.39 -35.43 -1.83
N ASP A 259 18.42 -34.83 -3.02
CA ASP A 259 19.62 -34.72 -3.86
C ASP A 259 20.68 -33.76 -3.29
N ALA A 260 20.37 -33.13 -2.12
CA ALA A 260 21.21 -32.21 -1.38
C ALA A 260 21.72 -31.00 -2.20
N ASP A 261 20.95 -30.53 -3.18
CA ASP A 261 21.29 -29.33 -3.95
C ASP A 261 21.21 -28.06 -3.07
N VAL A 262 22.33 -27.77 -2.43
CA VAL A 262 22.49 -26.65 -1.50
C VAL A 262 22.17 -25.28 -2.16
N ALA A 263 22.36 -25.17 -3.48
CA ALA A 263 22.08 -23.96 -4.23
C ALA A 263 20.57 -23.72 -4.39
N LEU A 264 19.81 -24.77 -4.73
CA LEU A 264 18.35 -24.69 -4.81
C LEU A 264 17.72 -24.50 -3.43
N HIS A 265 18.25 -25.13 -2.39
CA HIS A 265 17.77 -24.96 -1.01
C HIS A 265 17.91 -23.50 -0.55
N ALA A 266 19.06 -22.88 -0.79
CA ALA A 266 19.25 -21.46 -0.46
C ALA A 266 18.26 -20.55 -1.22
N ILE A 267 17.93 -20.85 -2.48
CA ILE A 267 16.93 -20.10 -3.24
C ILE A 267 15.52 -20.30 -2.65
N VAL A 268 15.17 -21.53 -2.26
CA VAL A 268 13.88 -21.83 -1.61
C VAL A 268 13.71 -21.00 -0.35
N ASP A 269 14.70 -20.98 0.53
CA ASP A 269 14.67 -20.19 1.77
C ASP A 269 14.58 -18.68 1.48
N ALA A 270 15.31 -18.19 0.47
CA ALA A 270 15.23 -16.80 0.07
C ALA A 270 13.80 -16.42 -0.40
N LEU A 271 13.15 -17.25 -1.19
CA LEU A 271 11.78 -17.02 -1.67
C LEU A 271 10.75 -17.09 -0.55
N LEU A 272 10.82 -18.12 0.31
CA LEU A 272 9.93 -18.26 1.46
C LEU A 272 10.10 -17.10 2.44
N GLY A 273 11.35 -16.72 2.73
CA GLY A 273 11.66 -15.55 3.57
C GLY A 273 11.11 -14.24 2.99
N ALA A 274 11.19 -14.03 1.67
CA ALA A 274 10.65 -12.85 1.02
C ALA A 274 9.15 -12.68 1.24
N ILE A 275 8.38 -13.77 1.27
CA ILE A 275 6.94 -13.76 1.54
C ILE A 275 6.57 -13.99 3.02
N ALA A 276 7.57 -14.05 3.92
CA ALA A 276 7.41 -14.33 5.35
C ALA A 276 6.67 -15.66 5.64
N ASN A 277 7.00 -16.72 4.89
CA ASN A 277 6.34 -18.03 4.97
C ASN A 277 7.29 -19.14 5.44
N GLY A 278 8.08 -18.86 6.49
CA GLY A 278 8.98 -19.84 7.10
C GLY A 278 10.21 -20.17 6.24
N ASP A 279 10.63 -21.43 6.28
CA ASP A 279 11.84 -21.98 5.67
C ASP A 279 11.57 -23.35 5.00
N ILE A 280 12.58 -23.90 4.32
CA ILE A 280 12.49 -25.20 3.64
C ILE A 280 12.11 -26.33 4.60
N GLY A 281 12.62 -26.32 5.85
CA GLY A 281 12.33 -27.32 6.86
C GLY A 281 10.88 -27.34 7.32
N SER A 282 10.23 -26.17 7.35
CA SER A 282 8.81 -26.02 7.69
C SER A 282 7.89 -26.62 6.63
N HIS A 283 8.26 -26.55 5.37
CA HIS A 283 7.47 -27.04 4.23
C HIS A 283 7.79 -28.48 3.85
N PHE A 284 9.04 -28.89 4.07
CA PHE A 284 9.57 -30.20 3.66
C PHE A 284 10.31 -30.87 4.83
N PRO A 285 9.60 -31.21 5.93
CA PRO A 285 10.25 -31.74 7.11
C PRO A 285 10.97 -33.06 6.79
N PRO A 286 12.26 -33.21 7.20
CA PRO A 286 13.04 -34.45 6.96
C PRO A 286 12.41 -35.69 7.55
N SER A 287 11.53 -35.56 8.54
CA SER A 287 10.77 -36.64 9.17
C SER A 287 9.65 -37.21 8.28
N ASP A 288 9.26 -36.52 7.23
CA ASP A 288 8.21 -36.97 6.32
C ASP A 288 8.80 -37.83 5.20
N PRO A 289 8.47 -39.17 5.15
CA PRO A 289 9.03 -40.11 4.19
C PRO A 289 8.79 -39.70 2.71
N GLN A 290 7.79 -38.90 2.41
CA GLN A 290 7.48 -38.45 1.03
C GLN A 290 8.62 -37.62 0.41
N TRP A 291 9.46 -36.99 1.24
CA TRP A 291 10.56 -36.12 0.80
C TRP A 291 11.92 -36.81 0.74
N LYS A 292 11.98 -38.07 1.21
CA LYS A 292 13.22 -38.83 1.18
C LYS A 292 13.63 -39.14 -0.27
N GLY A 293 14.80 -38.64 -0.68
CA GLY A 293 15.30 -38.76 -2.05
C GLY A 293 14.55 -37.91 -3.07
N ALA A 294 13.73 -36.95 -2.62
CA ALA A 294 13.07 -36.02 -3.55
C ALA A 294 14.08 -35.07 -4.19
N SER A 295 13.90 -34.76 -5.46
CA SER A 295 14.78 -33.80 -6.12
C SER A 295 14.42 -32.37 -5.68
N SER A 296 15.43 -31.51 -5.48
CA SER A 296 15.29 -30.15 -4.95
C SER A 296 14.58 -29.20 -5.92
N ASP A 297 14.46 -29.55 -7.20
CA ASP A 297 13.65 -28.81 -8.17
C ASP A 297 12.15 -28.81 -7.79
N ARG A 298 11.64 -29.85 -7.13
CA ARG A 298 10.27 -29.90 -6.60
C ARG A 298 10.05 -28.88 -5.48
N PHE A 299 11.07 -28.68 -4.64
CA PHE A 299 11.04 -27.71 -3.55
C PHE A 299 11.00 -26.28 -4.11
N LEU A 300 11.87 -26.01 -5.09
CA LEU A 300 11.92 -24.71 -5.75
C LEU A 300 10.62 -24.38 -6.48
N ALA A 301 10.06 -25.34 -7.23
CA ALA A 301 8.77 -25.17 -7.90
C ALA A 301 7.61 -24.95 -6.91
N HIS A 302 7.67 -25.56 -5.73
CA HIS A 302 6.67 -25.31 -4.68
C HIS A 302 6.80 -23.90 -4.09
N ALA A 303 8.01 -23.44 -3.78
CA ALA A 303 8.25 -22.08 -3.29
C ALA A 303 7.78 -21.02 -4.31
N ALA A 304 8.03 -21.23 -5.60
CA ALA A 304 7.53 -20.35 -6.66
C ALA A 304 6.00 -20.25 -6.66
N ARG A 305 5.28 -21.37 -6.51
CA ARG A 305 3.81 -21.36 -6.38
C ARG A 305 3.32 -20.59 -5.14
N LEU A 306 4.03 -20.72 -4.01
CA LEU A 306 3.69 -19.95 -2.79
C LEU A 306 3.89 -18.46 -2.98
N VAL A 307 4.94 -18.04 -3.70
CA VAL A 307 5.16 -16.63 -4.08
C VAL A 307 3.96 -16.10 -4.88
N THR A 308 3.52 -16.83 -5.92
CA THR A 308 2.33 -16.45 -6.72
C THR A 308 1.06 -16.42 -5.86
N HIS A 309 0.83 -17.40 -4.99
CA HIS A 309 -0.31 -17.41 -4.08
C HIS A 309 -0.32 -16.21 -3.10
N ALA A 310 0.86 -15.71 -2.75
CA ALA A 310 1.00 -14.52 -1.92
C ALA A 310 0.80 -13.20 -2.70
N GLY A 311 0.47 -13.26 -4.00
CA GLY A 311 0.23 -12.10 -4.87
C GLY A 311 1.51 -11.43 -5.38
N TYR A 312 2.59 -12.22 -5.52
CA TYR A 312 3.88 -11.75 -6.03
C TYR A 312 4.36 -12.63 -7.18
N ALA A 313 5.20 -12.04 -8.04
CA ALA A 313 6.04 -12.74 -9.00
C ALA A 313 7.50 -12.69 -8.53
N VAL A 314 8.31 -13.65 -8.95
CA VAL A 314 9.75 -13.63 -8.72
C VAL A 314 10.37 -12.53 -9.57
N GLY A 315 11.04 -11.55 -8.95
CA GLY A 315 11.73 -10.46 -9.62
C GLY A 315 13.11 -10.87 -10.14
N ASN A 316 14.00 -11.24 -9.21
CA ASN A 316 15.31 -11.78 -9.56
C ASN A 316 15.88 -12.66 -8.44
N ILE A 317 16.83 -13.52 -8.82
CA ILE A 317 17.65 -14.34 -7.91
C ILE A 317 19.12 -13.98 -8.09
N ASP A 318 19.82 -13.77 -6.99
CA ASP A 318 21.27 -13.61 -6.94
C ASP A 318 21.85 -14.72 -6.03
N LEU A 319 22.40 -15.75 -6.65
CA LEU A 319 22.97 -16.93 -5.99
C LEU A 319 24.50 -16.85 -5.96
N THR A 320 25.09 -17.09 -4.80
CA THR A 320 26.54 -17.26 -4.60
C THR A 320 26.85 -18.65 -4.07
N ILE A 321 27.60 -19.44 -4.80
CA ILE A 321 28.09 -20.77 -4.37
C ILE A 321 29.50 -20.59 -3.81
N ILE A 322 29.73 -21.13 -2.62
CA ILE A 322 30.98 -20.98 -1.85
C ILE A 322 31.64 -22.35 -1.74
N CYS A 323 32.68 -22.60 -2.55
CA CYS A 323 33.42 -23.85 -2.56
C CYS A 323 34.82 -23.69 -3.16
N GLU A 324 35.75 -24.51 -2.78
CA GLU A 324 37.08 -24.59 -3.42
C GLU A 324 37.04 -25.42 -4.72
N ALA A 325 36.20 -26.45 -4.74
CA ALA A 325 35.94 -27.32 -5.89
C ALA A 325 34.48 -27.81 -5.85
N PRO A 326 33.87 -28.12 -7.03
CA PRO A 326 34.38 -27.92 -8.39
C PRO A 326 34.43 -26.41 -8.82
N LYS A 327 35.06 -26.14 -9.95
CA LYS A 327 34.96 -24.78 -10.55
C LYS A 327 33.57 -24.54 -11.14
N ILE A 328 32.84 -23.61 -10.59
CA ILE A 328 31.43 -23.33 -10.97
C ILE A 328 31.33 -22.59 -12.31
N GLY A 329 32.36 -21.81 -12.70
CA GLY A 329 32.34 -20.99 -13.91
C GLY A 329 31.83 -21.70 -15.17
N PRO A 330 32.32 -22.91 -15.52
CA PRO A 330 31.85 -23.65 -16.71
C PRO A 330 30.37 -24.05 -16.65
N HIS A 331 29.80 -24.22 -15.48
CA HIS A 331 28.43 -24.70 -15.25
C HIS A 331 27.41 -23.56 -15.08
N ARG A 332 27.88 -22.31 -14.90
CA ARG A 332 27.06 -21.14 -14.57
C ARG A 332 25.87 -20.96 -15.50
N GLN A 333 26.06 -21.08 -16.81
CA GLN A 333 24.98 -20.81 -17.76
C GLN A 333 23.92 -21.90 -17.72
N ALA A 334 24.30 -23.17 -17.54
CA ALA A 334 23.36 -24.27 -17.40
C ALA A 334 22.53 -24.16 -16.11
N MET A 335 23.17 -23.80 -14.99
CA MET A 335 22.47 -23.50 -13.72
C MET A 335 21.47 -22.37 -13.87
N ARG A 336 21.86 -21.24 -14.48
CA ARG A 336 20.97 -20.11 -14.73
C ARG A 336 19.75 -20.50 -15.54
N GLY A 337 19.95 -21.23 -16.62
CA GLY A 337 18.85 -21.74 -17.46
C GLY A 337 17.91 -22.64 -16.68
N ARG A 338 18.46 -23.62 -15.94
CA ARG A 338 17.65 -24.55 -15.16
C ARG A 338 16.83 -23.85 -14.06
N ILE A 339 17.44 -22.92 -13.32
CA ILE A 339 16.75 -22.14 -12.28
C ILE A 339 15.65 -21.27 -12.89
N ALA A 340 15.93 -20.61 -14.04
CA ALA A 340 14.95 -19.79 -14.76
C ALA A 340 13.73 -20.63 -15.21
N ASP A 341 13.96 -21.81 -15.78
CA ASP A 341 12.91 -22.74 -16.18
C ASP A 341 12.03 -23.17 -15.01
N LEU A 342 12.65 -23.51 -13.85
CA LEU A 342 11.94 -23.95 -12.65
C LEU A 342 11.08 -22.83 -12.05
N LEU A 343 11.54 -21.59 -12.13
CA LEU A 343 10.84 -20.41 -11.61
C LEU A 343 9.87 -19.77 -12.61
N GLY A 344 9.96 -20.14 -13.89
CA GLY A 344 9.16 -19.53 -14.95
C GLY A 344 9.54 -18.08 -15.24
N VAL A 345 10.82 -17.70 -15.11
CA VAL A 345 11.31 -16.33 -15.33
C VAL A 345 12.32 -16.27 -16.47
N ASP A 346 12.60 -15.05 -16.96
CA ASP A 346 13.67 -14.85 -17.93
C ASP A 346 15.05 -15.15 -17.30
N ILE A 347 15.95 -15.78 -18.09
CA ILE A 347 17.30 -16.15 -17.64
C ILE A 347 18.10 -14.94 -17.14
N ASN A 348 17.81 -13.73 -17.61
CA ASN A 348 18.45 -12.50 -17.16
C ASN A 348 18.03 -12.09 -15.73
N ALA A 349 16.97 -12.68 -15.19
CA ALA A 349 16.58 -12.54 -13.80
C ALA A 349 17.43 -13.40 -12.85
N ILE A 350 18.26 -14.31 -13.37
CA ILE A 350 19.05 -15.25 -12.58
C ILE A 350 20.53 -14.91 -12.67
N SER A 351 21.13 -14.57 -11.52
CA SER A 351 22.57 -14.42 -11.34
C SER A 351 23.12 -15.63 -10.57
N VAL A 352 24.20 -16.23 -11.08
CA VAL A 352 24.97 -17.27 -10.39
C VAL A 352 26.44 -16.84 -10.31
N LYS A 353 26.95 -16.72 -9.09
CA LYS A 353 28.32 -16.37 -8.76
C LYS A 353 28.95 -17.48 -7.95
N ALA A 354 30.27 -17.55 -7.93
CA ALA A 354 31.01 -18.45 -7.07
C ALA A 354 32.22 -17.72 -6.45
N THR A 355 32.57 -18.14 -5.25
CA THR A 355 33.77 -17.69 -4.56
C THR A 355 34.41 -18.85 -3.81
N THR A 356 35.72 -18.76 -3.58
CA THR A 356 36.44 -19.59 -2.63
C THR A 356 36.43 -18.90 -1.25
N THR A 357 36.88 -19.58 -0.22
CA THR A 357 37.16 -18.99 1.09
C THR A 357 38.66 -18.91 1.38
N GLU A 358 39.49 -18.91 0.32
CA GLU A 358 40.95 -18.84 0.42
C GLU A 358 41.51 -19.90 1.37
N ARG A 359 40.94 -21.10 1.28
CA ARG A 359 41.25 -22.27 2.14
C ARG A 359 40.93 -22.09 3.62
N LEU A 360 40.10 -21.08 3.98
CA LEU A 360 39.63 -20.87 5.35
C LEU A 360 38.30 -21.59 5.61
N GLY A 361 38.12 -22.04 6.86
CA GLY A 361 36.88 -22.66 7.29
C GLY A 361 36.64 -24.07 6.67
N PHE A 362 35.42 -24.57 6.82
CA PHE A 362 35.00 -25.89 6.34
C PHE A 362 34.96 -25.99 4.81
N THR A 363 34.54 -24.93 4.14
CA THR A 363 34.55 -24.85 2.68
C THR A 363 35.96 -24.82 2.14
N GLY A 364 36.87 -24.08 2.80
CA GLY A 364 38.27 -23.99 2.44
C GLY A 364 39.06 -25.30 2.64
N ARG A 365 38.63 -26.12 3.58
CA ARG A 365 39.15 -27.50 3.77
C ARG A 365 38.50 -28.54 2.86
N GLY A 366 37.52 -28.16 2.05
CA GLY A 366 36.78 -29.05 1.16
C GLY A 366 35.89 -30.06 1.93
N GLU A 367 35.40 -29.69 3.09
CA GLU A 367 34.51 -30.54 3.91
C GLU A 367 33.04 -30.42 3.47
N GLY A 368 32.67 -29.33 2.80
CA GLY A 368 31.31 -29.05 2.32
C GLY A 368 31.26 -27.90 1.33
N ILE A 369 30.07 -27.67 0.79
CA ILE A 369 29.72 -26.55 -0.06
C ILE A 369 28.65 -25.74 0.66
N ALA A 370 28.78 -24.40 0.64
CA ALA A 370 27.76 -23.48 1.09
C ALA A 370 27.15 -22.72 -0.10
N ALA A 371 25.92 -22.32 0.04
CA ALA A 371 25.26 -21.41 -0.91
C ALA A 371 24.50 -20.31 -0.18
N GLN A 372 24.54 -19.12 -0.74
CA GLN A 372 23.75 -17.98 -0.29
C GLN A 372 22.96 -17.43 -1.46
N ALA A 373 21.67 -17.21 -1.25
CA ALA A 373 20.80 -16.62 -2.23
C ALA A 373 20.10 -15.38 -1.69
N ILE A 374 19.89 -14.39 -2.57
CA ILE A 374 18.97 -13.28 -2.36
C ILE A 374 17.90 -13.40 -3.44
N ALA A 375 16.63 -13.33 -3.04
CA ALA A 375 15.48 -13.28 -3.94
C ALA A 375 14.74 -11.98 -3.76
N SER A 376 14.40 -11.30 -4.85
CA SER A 376 13.39 -10.25 -4.84
C SER A 376 12.08 -10.82 -5.39
N VAL A 377 10.96 -10.38 -4.80
CA VAL A 377 9.63 -10.65 -5.31
C VAL A 377 8.90 -9.32 -5.50
N ILE A 378 8.20 -9.17 -6.61
CA ILE A 378 7.48 -7.96 -7.00
C ILE A 378 5.99 -8.26 -7.05
N ARG A 379 5.16 -7.31 -6.65
CA ARG A 379 3.71 -7.45 -6.70
C ARG A 379 3.24 -7.53 -8.16
N GLU A 380 2.39 -8.52 -8.47
CA GLU A 380 1.67 -8.61 -9.73
C GLU A 380 0.54 -7.57 -9.85
#